data_d034400773804f011d9cb475bb4a56d2
#
_entry.id   d034400773804f011d9cb475bb4a56d2
#
_cell.length_a   1.000
_cell.length_b   1.000
_cell.length_c   1.000
_cell.angle_alpha   90.00
_cell.angle_beta   90.00
_cell.angle_gamma   90.00
#
_symmetry.space_group_name_H-M   'P 1'
#
loop_
_entity.id
_entity.type
_entity.pdbx_description
1 polymer ?
#
loop_
_entity_poly.entity_id
_entity_poly.type
_entity_poly.pdbx_seq_one_letter_code
_entity_poly.pdbx_strand_id
1 'polypeptide(L)'
;MPDVKQHASIIEAAIARDEAARYPLVASWQRSRVLHDLSPNKLNAPERVTEQELNQAQERQGLLLNLSNPKLDQLYLAVGNVGCSVVLADTNGVVIARRGAQEDDKTFDNWGLWTGAIWSEESEGTNGIGTCIIEKKALTIHKDQHFHLKNTGLSCTAAPIFDHNANLMAVIDVSSCRADLTANFSQLISVAVVDTARRIETDHFSQSFPDAQIILASTPQTSYDASTLAKGAALIAVDHDDLVIGATRSARDVYGLNDDDLDSPLSLSALQGKAVDLARDYAQSENRIIQQSLAKSGGNISAAAREMGISRATLHRKLKKIKQNSG
;
A
#
# COMPACT_ATOMS: atom_id res chain seq x y z
N MET A 1 -26.81 -2.47 -15.68
CA MET A 1 -26.06 -1.27 -15.23
C MET A 1 -26.74 -0.76 -13.98
N PRO A 2 -26.00 -0.38 -12.91
CA PRO A 2 -26.61 0.28 -11.77
C PRO A 2 -27.33 1.54 -12.26
N ASP A 3 -28.43 1.88 -11.59
CA ASP A 3 -29.18 3.11 -11.89
C ASP A 3 -28.28 4.32 -11.58
N VAL A 4 -28.10 5.21 -12.58
CA VAL A 4 -27.25 6.41 -12.49
C VAL A 4 -27.57 7.26 -11.26
N LYS A 5 -28.86 7.37 -10.91
CA LYS A 5 -29.32 8.12 -9.75
C LYS A 5 -29.00 7.41 -8.43
N GLN A 6 -28.98 6.08 -8.44
CA GLN A 6 -28.73 5.28 -7.25
C GLN A 6 -27.25 5.34 -6.82
N HIS A 7 -26.30 5.26 -7.75
CA HIS A 7 -24.87 5.31 -7.44
C HIS A 7 -24.47 6.67 -6.84
N ALA A 8 -24.84 7.76 -7.47
CA ALA A 8 -24.57 9.11 -6.96
C ALA A 8 -25.18 9.33 -5.57
N SER A 9 -26.43 8.89 -5.35
CA SER A 9 -27.09 9.07 -4.05
C SER A 9 -26.45 8.24 -2.93
N ILE A 10 -25.86 7.08 -3.21
CA ILE A 10 -25.10 6.31 -2.23
C ILE A 10 -23.86 7.07 -1.78
N ILE A 11 -23.09 7.63 -2.73
CA ILE A 11 -21.90 8.44 -2.45
C ILE A 11 -22.27 9.68 -1.64
N GLU A 12 -23.27 10.45 -2.08
CA GLU A 12 -23.72 11.67 -1.41
C GLU A 12 -24.24 11.38 -0.01
N ALA A 13 -25.01 10.31 0.18
CA ALA A 13 -25.50 9.91 1.50
C ALA A 13 -24.37 9.49 2.44
N ALA A 14 -23.33 8.79 1.96
CA ALA A 14 -22.17 8.43 2.77
C ALA A 14 -21.37 9.67 3.21
N ILE A 15 -21.15 10.62 2.30
CA ILE A 15 -20.49 11.89 2.60
C ILE A 15 -21.31 12.71 3.62
N ALA A 16 -22.64 12.79 3.45
CA ALA A 16 -23.51 13.55 4.33
C ALA A 16 -23.58 13.00 5.77
N ARG A 17 -23.25 11.73 5.98
CA ARG A 17 -23.19 11.12 7.32
C ARG A 17 -21.89 11.39 8.08
N ASP A 18 -20.95 12.15 7.49
CA ASP A 18 -19.64 12.46 8.06
C ASP A 18 -18.83 11.22 8.46
N GLU A 19 -18.94 10.16 7.66
CA GLU A 19 -18.27 8.87 7.91
C GLU A 19 -16.80 8.85 7.44
N ALA A 20 -16.31 9.93 6.83
CA ALA A 20 -14.96 10.03 6.26
C ALA A 20 -13.84 9.76 7.28
N ALA A 21 -14.03 10.18 8.54
CA ALA A 21 -13.06 9.93 9.62
C ALA A 21 -12.93 8.44 9.99
N ARG A 22 -13.92 7.61 9.65
CA ARG A 22 -13.99 6.18 10.02
C ARG A 22 -13.67 5.26 8.85
N TYR A 23 -13.99 5.68 7.64
CA TYR A 23 -13.89 4.85 6.43
C TYR A 23 -13.04 5.54 5.36
N PRO A 24 -11.83 5.03 5.06
CA PRO A 24 -10.94 5.60 4.04
C PRO A 24 -11.60 5.75 2.67
N LEU A 25 -12.50 4.83 2.30
CA LEU A 25 -13.27 4.92 1.06
C LEU A 25 -14.13 6.17 1.01
N VAL A 26 -14.85 6.47 2.11
CA VAL A 26 -15.71 7.67 2.20
C VAL A 26 -14.86 8.94 2.21
N ALA A 27 -13.69 8.90 2.84
CA ALA A 27 -12.73 10.01 2.79
C ALA A 27 -12.28 10.30 1.35
N SER A 28 -11.98 9.26 0.55
CA SER A 28 -11.66 9.41 -0.86
C SER A 28 -12.86 9.94 -1.69
N TRP A 29 -14.08 9.45 -1.46
CA TRP A 29 -15.28 10.00 -2.09
C TRP A 29 -15.49 11.48 -1.75
N GLN A 30 -15.25 11.87 -0.49
CA GLN A 30 -15.35 13.26 -0.07
C GLN A 30 -14.29 14.14 -0.75
N ARG A 31 -13.03 13.69 -0.86
CA ARG A 31 -11.99 14.41 -1.62
C ARG A 31 -12.42 14.57 -3.08
N SER A 32 -12.85 13.49 -3.71
CA SER A 32 -13.30 13.50 -5.11
C SER A 32 -14.44 14.51 -5.33
N ARG A 33 -15.41 14.53 -4.42
CA ARG A 33 -16.60 15.38 -4.54
C ARG A 33 -16.35 16.84 -4.15
N VAL A 34 -15.67 17.07 -3.03
CA VAL A 34 -15.55 18.40 -2.41
C VAL A 34 -14.25 19.10 -2.77
N LEU A 35 -13.11 18.37 -2.77
CA LEU A 35 -11.80 18.95 -3.07
C LEU A 35 -11.57 19.10 -4.57
N HIS A 36 -11.96 18.07 -5.35
CA HIS A 36 -11.71 18.01 -6.79
C HIS A 36 -12.95 18.42 -7.63
N ASP A 37 -14.08 18.74 -7.01
CA ASP A 37 -15.35 19.13 -7.65
C ASP A 37 -15.81 18.15 -8.76
N LEU A 38 -15.56 16.87 -8.58
CA LEU A 38 -15.92 15.84 -9.54
C LEU A 38 -17.40 15.44 -9.39
N SER A 39 -18.00 15.00 -10.51
CA SER A 39 -19.34 14.44 -10.53
C SER A 39 -19.28 12.91 -10.67
N PRO A 40 -20.00 12.13 -9.82
CA PRO A 40 -20.08 10.68 -9.97
C PRO A 40 -20.57 10.21 -11.35
N ASN A 41 -21.29 11.07 -12.05
CA ASN A 41 -21.92 10.78 -13.34
C ASN A 41 -21.05 11.14 -14.56
N LYS A 42 -19.78 11.54 -14.37
CA LYS A 42 -18.85 11.79 -15.49
C LYS A 42 -18.68 10.52 -16.34
N LEU A 43 -18.91 10.63 -17.65
CA LEU A 43 -18.86 9.51 -18.59
C LEU A 43 -17.62 9.53 -19.50
N ASN A 44 -16.92 10.66 -19.56
CA ASN A 44 -15.74 10.78 -20.42
C ASN A 44 -14.65 9.79 -20.00
N ALA A 45 -13.91 9.24 -20.97
CA ALA A 45 -12.74 8.44 -20.70
C ALA A 45 -11.69 9.26 -19.92
N PRO A 46 -10.75 8.59 -19.18
CA PRO A 46 -9.64 9.28 -18.57
C PRO A 46 -8.87 10.12 -19.58
N GLU A 47 -8.37 11.26 -19.12
CA GLU A 47 -7.48 12.09 -19.90
C GLU A 47 -6.18 11.35 -20.18
N ARG A 48 -5.52 11.69 -21.29
CA ARG A 48 -4.22 11.11 -21.68
C ARG A 48 -3.21 12.21 -21.89
N VAL A 49 -2.02 11.97 -21.41
CA VAL A 49 -0.86 12.78 -21.75
C VAL A 49 -0.50 12.61 -23.22
N THR A 50 0.19 13.57 -23.80
CA THR A 50 0.75 13.46 -25.14
C THR A 50 1.84 12.38 -25.20
N GLU A 51 2.14 11.88 -26.38
CA GLU A 51 3.23 10.92 -26.58
C GLU A 51 4.58 11.45 -26.09
N GLN A 52 4.85 12.74 -26.28
CA GLN A 52 6.06 13.38 -25.78
C GLN A 52 6.11 13.39 -24.24
N GLU A 53 5.01 13.71 -23.57
CA GLU A 53 4.93 13.69 -22.10
C GLU A 53 5.07 12.29 -21.54
N LEU A 54 4.47 11.29 -22.22
CA LEU A 54 4.62 9.89 -21.86
C LEU A 54 6.09 9.45 -21.95
N ASN A 55 6.76 9.75 -23.06
CA ASN A 55 8.17 9.43 -23.25
C ASN A 55 9.04 10.09 -22.17
N GLN A 56 8.80 11.36 -21.84
CA GLN A 56 9.49 12.04 -20.75
C GLN A 56 9.23 11.42 -19.39
N ALA A 57 8.00 10.98 -19.11
CA ALA A 57 7.66 10.28 -17.87
C ALA A 57 8.40 8.94 -17.77
N GLN A 58 8.46 8.18 -18.86
CA GLN A 58 9.19 6.92 -18.96
C GLN A 58 10.71 7.11 -18.83
N GLU A 59 11.29 8.13 -19.43
CA GLU A 59 12.72 8.44 -19.32
C GLU A 59 13.10 8.79 -17.88
N ARG A 60 12.31 9.64 -17.19
CA ARG A 60 12.52 9.96 -15.76
C ARG A 60 12.50 8.74 -14.87
N GLN A 61 11.72 7.72 -15.23
CA GLN A 61 11.52 6.48 -14.48
C GLN A 61 12.30 5.29 -15.07
N GLY A 62 13.37 5.54 -15.84
CA GLY A 62 14.09 4.53 -16.60
C GLY A 62 14.60 3.35 -15.73
N LEU A 63 15.21 3.64 -14.56
CA LEU A 63 15.64 2.61 -13.62
C LEU A 63 14.46 1.79 -13.11
N LEU A 64 13.39 2.46 -12.65
CA LEU A 64 12.18 1.81 -12.17
C LEU A 64 11.58 0.90 -13.24
N LEU A 65 11.44 1.38 -14.47
CA LEU A 65 10.88 0.60 -15.58
C LEU A 65 11.73 -0.65 -15.88
N ASN A 66 13.06 -0.50 -15.90
CA ASN A 66 13.97 -1.63 -16.13
C ASN A 66 13.83 -2.71 -15.04
N LEU A 67 13.71 -2.30 -13.79
CA LEU A 67 13.52 -3.22 -12.66
C LEU A 67 12.11 -3.83 -12.60
N SER A 68 11.11 -3.04 -13.00
CA SER A 68 9.70 -3.44 -12.93
C SER A 68 9.29 -4.35 -14.06
N ASN A 69 9.77 -4.15 -15.29
CA ASN A 69 9.31 -4.88 -16.47
C ASN A 69 9.27 -6.41 -16.29
N PRO A 70 10.35 -7.10 -15.83
CA PRO A 70 10.29 -8.56 -15.66
C PRO A 70 9.31 -8.99 -14.55
N LYS A 71 9.05 -8.14 -13.56
CA LYS A 71 8.12 -8.42 -12.46
C LYS A 71 6.67 -8.18 -12.86
N LEU A 72 6.42 -7.18 -13.73
CA LEU A 72 5.12 -6.99 -14.37
C LEU A 72 4.77 -8.19 -15.25
N ASP A 73 5.74 -8.74 -15.99
CA ASP A 73 5.55 -9.95 -16.80
C ASP A 73 5.19 -11.14 -15.91
N GLN A 74 5.91 -11.35 -14.79
CA GLN A 74 5.62 -12.43 -13.83
C GLN A 74 4.24 -12.26 -13.18
N LEU A 75 3.90 -11.04 -12.75
CA LEU A 75 2.58 -10.76 -12.17
C LEU A 75 1.48 -11.02 -13.20
N TYR A 76 1.67 -10.56 -14.43
CA TYR A 76 0.72 -10.81 -15.51
C TYR A 76 0.53 -12.31 -15.79
N LEU A 77 1.59 -13.10 -15.81
CA LEU A 77 1.48 -14.56 -15.93
C LEU A 77 0.67 -15.20 -14.80
N ALA A 78 0.74 -14.63 -13.60
CA ALA A 78 -0.02 -15.14 -12.45
C ALA A 78 -1.51 -14.77 -12.50
N VAL A 79 -1.86 -13.59 -13.03
CA VAL A 79 -3.24 -13.05 -12.97
C VAL A 79 -3.87 -12.84 -14.34
N GLY A 80 -3.10 -12.82 -15.44
CA GLY A 80 -3.57 -12.42 -16.77
C GLY A 80 -4.60 -13.38 -17.37
N ASN A 81 -4.45 -14.67 -17.13
CA ASN A 81 -5.37 -15.70 -17.63
C ASN A 81 -6.80 -15.58 -17.10
N VAL A 82 -7.03 -14.68 -16.16
CA VAL A 82 -8.37 -14.42 -15.61
C VAL A 82 -8.94 -13.07 -16.04
N GLY A 83 -8.45 -12.51 -17.17
CA GLY A 83 -8.96 -11.25 -17.73
C GLY A 83 -8.60 -10.04 -16.89
N CYS A 84 -7.32 -9.93 -16.53
CA CYS A 84 -6.77 -8.79 -15.79
C CYS A 84 -5.78 -8.01 -16.67
N SER A 85 -5.69 -6.71 -16.44
CA SER A 85 -4.62 -5.82 -16.91
C SER A 85 -3.74 -5.43 -15.74
N VAL A 86 -2.42 -5.53 -15.92
CA VAL A 86 -1.43 -5.06 -14.96
C VAL A 86 -0.86 -3.75 -15.48
N VAL A 87 -0.87 -2.72 -14.66
CA VAL A 87 -0.33 -1.39 -15.02
C VAL A 87 0.63 -0.89 -13.95
N LEU A 88 1.61 -0.09 -14.38
CA LEU A 88 2.48 0.69 -13.53
C LEU A 88 2.19 2.17 -13.82
N ALA A 89 1.90 2.93 -12.77
CA ALA A 89 1.63 4.36 -12.86
C ALA A 89 2.67 5.16 -12.06
N ASP A 90 3.02 6.33 -12.54
CA ASP A 90 3.86 7.27 -11.79
C ASP A 90 3.08 7.97 -10.65
N THR A 91 3.74 8.85 -9.92
CA THR A 91 3.13 9.59 -8.79
C THR A 91 2.07 10.61 -9.20
N ASN A 92 1.95 10.92 -10.49
CA ASN A 92 0.89 11.76 -11.05
C ASN A 92 -0.32 10.93 -11.52
N GLY A 93 -0.26 9.61 -11.39
CA GLY A 93 -1.28 8.69 -11.87
C GLY A 93 -1.20 8.39 -13.37
N VAL A 94 -0.12 8.79 -14.05
CA VAL A 94 0.10 8.49 -15.46
C VAL A 94 0.55 7.04 -15.61
N VAL A 95 -0.20 6.24 -16.37
CA VAL A 95 0.17 4.86 -16.68
C VAL A 95 1.39 4.84 -17.60
N ILE A 96 2.54 4.39 -17.10
CA ILE A 96 3.82 4.37 -17.82
C ILE A 96 4.19 3.01 -18.41
N ALA A 97 3.58 1.92 -17.90
CA ALA A 97 3.73 0.57 -18.46
C ALA A 97 2.46 -0.25 -18.25
N ARG A 98 2.21 -1.20 -19.16
CA ARG A 98 1.04 -2.08 -19.12
C ARG A 98 1.40 -3.50 -19.57
N ARG A 99 0.69 -4.49 -18.97
CA ARG A 99 0.61 -5.87 -19.47
C ARG A 99 -0.85 -6.29 -19.54
N GLY A 100 -1.23 -6.99 -20.59
CA GLY A 100 -2.59 -7.47 -20.82
C GLY A 100 -2.64 -8.41 -22.00
N ALA A 101 -3.70 -9.22 -22.12
CA ALA A 101 -3.95 -10.03 -23.29
C ALA A 101 -4.37 -9.16 -24.47
N GLN A 102 -3.92 -9.52 -25.66
CA GLN A 102 -4.24 -8.78 -26.88
C GLN A 102 -5.75 -8.81 -27.16
N GLU A 103 -6.42 -9.89 -26.81
CA GLU A 103 -7.86 -10.07 -26.94
C GLU A 103 -8.66 -9.06 -26.10
N ASP A 104 -8.09 -8.62 -24.95
CA ASP A 104 -8.70 -7.70 -24.01
C ASP A 104 -8.30 -6.23 -24.26
N ASP A 105 -7.34 -5.96 -25.16
CA ASP A 105 -6.78 -4.64 -25.39
C ASP A 105 -7.85 -3.59 -25.70
N LYS A 106 -8.80 -3.90 -26.59
CA LYS A 106 -9.89 -2.97 -26.92
C LYS A 106 -10.77 -2.67 -25.71
N THR A 107 -10.98 -3.65 -24.85
CA THR A 107 -11.77 -3.50 -23.63
C THR A 107 -11.08 -2.55 -22.65
N PHE A 108 -9.80 -2.81 -22.36
CA PHE A 108 -9.03 -1.97 -21.42
C PHE A 108 -8.72 -0.57 -21.97
N ASP A 109 -8.51 -0.45 -23.29
CA ASP A 109 -8.35 0.86 -23.93
C ASP A 109 -9.61 1.71 -23.84
N ASN A 110 -10.79 1.12 -24.04
CA ASN A 110 -12.08 1.79 -23.86
C ASN A 110 -12.31 2.24 -22.39
N TRP A 111 -11.79 1.50 -21.42
CA TRP A 111 -11.80 1.91 -20.00
C TRP A 111 -10.76 2.97 -19.69
N GLY A 112 -9.82 3.24 -20.60
CA GLY A 112 -8.68 4.12 -20.36
C GLY A 112 -7.59 3.51 -19.47
N LEU A 113 -7.58 2.19 -19.29
CA LEU A 113 -6.49 1.45 -18.61
C LEU A 113 -5.37 1.17 -19.60
N TRP A 114 -4.79 2.25 -20.13
CA TRP A 114 -3.81 2.24 -21.19
C TRP A 114 -2.66 3.19 -20.91
N THR A 115 -1.49 2.96 -21.52
CA THR A 115 -0.33 3.83 -21.36
C THR A 115 -0.67 5.27 -21.74
N GLY A 116 -0.20 6.21 -20.94
CA GLY A 116 -0.47 7.64 -21.08
C GLY A 116 -1.77 8.11 -20.43
N ALA A 117 -2.68 7.21 -20.03
CA ALA A 117 -3.91 7.62 -19.33
C ALA A 117 -3.60 8.08 -17.91
N ILE A 118 -4.36 9.08 -17.43
CA ILE A 118 -4.21 9.68 -16.10
C ILE A 118 -5.29 9.12 -15.17
N TRP A 119 -4.85 8.45 -14.11
CA TRP A 119 -5.71 7.84 -13.10
C TRP A 119 -5.49 8.47 -11.71
N SER A 120 -5.15 9.76 -11.65
CA SER A 120 -5.09 10.48 -10.37
C SER A 120 -6.48 10.57 -9.72
N GLU A 121 -6.55 10.73 -8.40
CA GLU A 121 -7.82 10.95 -7.69
C GLU A 121 -8.46 12.30 -8.11
N GLU A 122 -7.63 13.30 -8.45
CA GLU A 122 -8.09 14.59 -8.98
C GLU A 122 -8.81 14.46 -10.33
N SER A 123 -8.36 13.55 -11.20
CA SER A 123 -8.94 13.37 -12.56
C SER A 123 -10.09 12.37 -12.58
N GLU A 124 -9.93 11.23 -11.93
CA GLU A 124 -10.83 10.07 -12.03
C GLU A 124 -11.55 9.73 -10.71
N GLY A 125 -11.43 10.56 -9.68
CA GLY A 125 -12.02 10.31 -8.38
C GLY A 125 -11.44 9.05 -7.72
N THR A 126 -12.18 8.49 -6.79
CA THR A 126 -11.78 7.25 -6.11
C THR A 126 -11.59 6.12 -7.11
N ASN A 127 -10.38 5.63 -7.21
CA ASN A 127 -9.95 4.51 -8.06
C ASN A 127 -8.72 3.81 -7.45
N GLY A 128 -8.31 2.66 -7.98
CA GLY A 128 -7.17 1.91 -7.43
C GLY A 128 -5.88 2.73 -7.37
N ILE A 129 -5.48 3.31 -8.50
CA ILE A 129 -4.20 4.02 -8.65
C ILE A 129 -4.20 5.32 -7.84
N GLY A 130 -5.14 6.23 -8.12
CA GLY A 130 -5.19 7.57 -7.53
C GLY A 130 -5.36 7.53 -6.01
N THR A 131 -6.26 6.68 -5.50
CA THR A 131 -6.45 6.51 -4.06
C THR A 131 -5.21 5.88 -3.40
N CYS A 132 -4.53 4.94 -4.06
CA CYS A 132 -3.28 4.35 -3.57
C CYS A 132 -2.15 5.40 -3.47
N ILE A 133 -2.05 6.33 -4.43
CA ILE A 133 -1.09 7.44 -4.39
C ILE A 133 -1.31 8.30 -3.14
N ILE A 134 -2.55 8.68 -2.86
CA ILE A 134 -2.89 9.55 -1.72
C ILE A 134 -2.72 8.84 -0.39
N GLU A 135 -3.27 7.63 -0.26
CA GLU A 135 -3.24 6.87 1.00
C GLU A 135 -1.86 6.23 1.29
N LYS A 136 -1.00 6.09 0.27
CA LYS A 136 0.32 5.43 0.36
C LYS A 136 0.24 4.04 0.99
N LYS A 137 -0.86 3.31 0.69
CA LYS A 137 -1.16 1.98 1.20
C LYS A 137 -1.73 1.11 0.09
N ALA A 138 -1.48 -0.19 0.17
CA ALA A 138 -2.14 -1.15 -0.69
C ALA A 138 -3.64 -1.18 -0.39
N LEU A 139 -4.46 -1.19 -1.43
CA LEU A 139 -5.92 -1.17 -1.34
C LEU A 139 -6.57 -1.84 -2.55
N THR A 140 -7.84 -2.16 -2.37
CA THR A 140 -8.71 -2.62 -3.47
C THR A 140 -9.92 -1.71 -3.54
N ILE A 141 -10.21 -1.17 -4.73
CA ILE A 141 -11.44 -0.47 -5.05
C ILE A 141 -12.28 -1.40 -5.93
N HIS A 142 -13.38 -1.87 -5.37
CA HIS A 142 -14.21 -2.89 -6.01
C HIS A 142 -15.51 -2.29 -6.53
N LYS A 143 -15.77 -2.40 -7.83
CA LYS A 143 -17.05 -2.06 -8.49
C LYS A 143 -17.63 -0.71 -8.04
N ASP A 144 -18.73 -0.72 -7.32
CA ASP A 144 -19.49 0.45 -6.83
C ASP A 144 -18.72 1.31 -5.82
N GLN A 145 -17.56 0.88 -5.37
CA GLN A 145 -16.64 1.69 -4.58
C GLN A 145 -15.93 2.77 -5.41
N HIS A 146 -15.84 2.61 -6.75
CA HIS A 146 -15.31 3.66 -7.61
C HIS A 146 -16.23 4.90 -7.57
N PHE A 147 -15.59 6.09 -7.64
CA PHE A 147 -16.35 7.34 -7.60
C PHE A 147 -17.21 7.54 -8.86
N HIS A 148 -16.62 7.33 -10.04
CA HIS A 148 -17.39 7.47 -11.30
C HIS A 148 -18.18 6.21 -11.62
N LEU A 149 -19.45 6.40 -11.98
CA LEU A 149 -20.33 5.31 -12.41
C LEU A 149 -19.75 4.50 -13.57
N LYS A 150 -19.09 5.16 -14.52
CA LYS A 150 -18.42 4.48 -15.65
C LYS A 150 -17.42 3.43 -15.18
N ASN A 151 -16.80 3.59 -14.03
CA ASN A 151 -15.75 2.71 -13.49
C ASN A 151 -16.30 1.58 -12.60
N THR A 152 -17.61 1.53 -12.35
CA THR A 152 -18.23 0.51 -11.47
C THR A 152 -18.20 -0.91 -12.04
N GLY A 153 -17.80 -1.10 -13.29
CA GLY A 153 -17.51 -2.42 -13.87
C GLY A 153 -16.13 -2.96 -13.51
N LEU A 154 -15.25 -2.12 -12.96
CA LEU A 154 -13.86 -2.48 -12.64
C LEU A 154 -13.71 -2.94 -11.19
N SER A 155 -12.72 -3.80 -10.98
CA SER A 155 -12.14 -4.12 -9.67
C SER A 155 -10.64 -3.90 -9.78
N CYS A 156 -10.14 -2.92 -9.04
CA CYS A 156 -8.75 -2.47 -9.10
C CYS A 156 -8.05 -2.76 -7.78
N THR A 157 -6.91 -3.42 -7.84
CA THR A 157 -6.08 -3.71 -6.66
C THR A 157 -4.72 -3.09 -6.87
N ALA A 158 -4.37 -2.13 -6.02
CA ALA A 158 -3.17 -1.33 -6.16
C ALA A 158 -2.25 -1.43 -4.95
N ALA A 159 -0.95 -1.33 -5.18
CA ALA A 159 0.07 -1.22 -4.13
C ALA A 159 1.09 -0.13 -4.47
N PRO A 160 1.51 0.67 -3.48
CA PRO A 160 2.54 1.69 -3.66
C PRO A 160 3.91 1.04 -3.77
N ILE A 161 4.81 1.69 -4.51
CA ILE A 161 6.23 1.36 -4.62
C ILE A 161 7.02 2.56 -4.09
N PHE A 162 7.89 2.33 -3.11
CA PHE A 162 8.70 3.37 -2.50
C PHE A 162 10.16 3.29 -2.97
N ASP A 163 10.81 4.45 -3.08
CA ASP A 163 12.23 4.55 -3.37
C ASP A 163 13.11 4.25 -2.13
N HIS A 164 14.42 4.34 -2.31
CA HIS A 164 15.41 4.13 -1.23
C HIS A 164 15.35 5.20 -0.13
N ASN A 165 14.70 6.34 -0.36
CA ASN A 165 14.44 7.41 0.62
C ASN A 165 13.06 7.30 1.27
N ALA A 166 12.33 6.20 1.03
CA ALA A 166 10.97 5.99 1.50
C ALA A 166 9.92 6.95 0.91
N ASN A 167 10.24 7.63 -0.22
CA ASN A 167 9.27 8.42 -0.97
C ASN A 167 8.47 7.53 -1.91
N LEU A 168 7.20 7.87 -2.11
CA LEU A 168 6.39 7.19 -3.13
C LEU A 168 7.00 7.45 -4.51
N MET A 169 7.31 6.39 -5.25
CA MET A 169 7.91 6.44 -6.57
C MET A 169 6.91 6.07 -7.67
N ALA A 170 6.07 5.09 -7.41
CA ALA A 170 5.07 4.60 -8.37
C ALA A 170 3.97 3.81 -7.65
N VAL A 171 2.96 3.41 -8.42
CA VAL A 171 1.90 2.48 -8.02
C VAL A 171 1.78 1.37 -9.05
N ILE A 172 1.76 0.12 -8.61
CA ILE A 172 1.37 -1.02 -9.42
C ILE A 172 -0.09 -1.35 -9.17
N ASP A 173 -0.87 -1.58 -10.22
CA ASP A 173 -2.29 -1.92 -10.15
C ASP A 173 -2.61 -3.13 -11.03
N VAL A 174 -3.51 -3.97 -10.53
CA VAL A 174 -4.15 -5.04 -11.28
C VAL A 174 -5.64 -4.74 -11.36
N SER A 175 -6.10 -4.44 -12.55
CA SER A 175 -7.49 -4.15 -12.85
C SER A 175 -8.16 -5.28 -13.61
N SER A 176 -9.39 -5.63 -13.21
CA SER A 176 -10.23 -6.61 -13.87
C SER A 176 -11.61 -6.03 -14.15
N CYS A 177 -12.15 -6.32 -15.34
CA CYS A 177 -13.53 -5.97 -15.73
C CYS A 177 -14.50 -7.17 -15.64
N ARG A 178 -14.07 -8.28 -15.04
CA ARG A 178 -14.89 -9.48 -14.91
C ARG A 178 -16.00 -9.32 -13.87
N ALA A 179 -17.22 -9.66 -14.27
CA ALA A 179 -18.38 -9.60 -13.38
C ALA A 179 -18.34 -10.68 -12.29
N ASP A 180 -17.70 -11.82 -12.57
CA ASP A 180 -17.61 -13.00 -11.72
C ASP A 180 -16.39 -13.01 -10.77
N LEU A 181 -15.64 -11.91 -10.70
CA LEU A 181 -14.51 -11.80 -9.78
C LEU A 181 -15.01 -11.88 -8.33
N THR A 182 -14.63 -12.95 -7.64
CA THR A 182 -15.02 -13.16 -6.24
C THR A 182 -14.11 -12.39 -5.27
N ALA A 183 -14.61 -12.07 -4.08
CA ALA A 183 -13.83 -11.42 -3.02
C ALA A 183 -12.56 -12.22 -2.65
N ASN A 184 -12.64 -13.55 -2.61
CA ASN A 184 -11.50 -14.41 -2.31
C ASN A 184 -10.42 -14.31 -3.39
N PHE A 185 -10.82 -14.21 -4.66
CA PHE A 185 -9.87 -14.06 -5.76
C PHE A 185 -9.22 -12.68 -5.75
N SER A 186 -9.98 -11.61 -5.44
CA SER A 186 -9.42 -10.27 -5.24
C SER A 186 -8.38 -10.24 -4.12
N GLN A 187 -8.57 -11.05 -3.08
CA GLN A 187 -7.59 -11.16 -1.99
C GLN A 187 -6.28 -11.84 -2.45
N LEU A 188 -6.36 -12.87 -3.30
CA LEU A 188 -5.17 -13.49 -3.90
C LEU A 188 -4.42 -12.50 -4.82
N ILE A 189 -5.15 -11.74 -5.63
CA ILE A 189 -4.56 -10.66 -6.44
C ILE A 189 -3.86 -9.66 -5.54
N SER A 190 -4.46 -9.24 -4.42
CA SER A 190 -3.87 -8.29 -3.49
C SER A 190 -2.52 -8.78 -2.93
N VAL A 191 -2.42 -10.05 -2.57
CA VAL A 191 -1.15 -10.64 -2.11
C VAL A 191 -0.09 -10.58 -3.21
N ALA A 192 -0.44 -10.96 -4.45
CA ALA A 192 0.48 -10.96 -5.58
C ALA A 192 0.96 -9.54 -5.94
N VAL A 193 0.05 -8.56 -5.95
CA VAL A 193 0.35 -7.15 -6.25
C VAL A 193 1.30 -6.57 -5.20
N VAL A 194 1.00 -6.79 -3.92
CA VAL A 194 1.83 -6.32 -2.81
C VAL A 194 3.21 -6.99 -2.81
N ASP A 195 3.30 -8.29 -3.05
CA ASP A 195 4.59 -9.00 -3.18
C ASP A 195 5.42 -8.45 -4.34
N THR A 196 4.77 -8.19 -5.49
CA THR A 196 5.44 -7.62 -6.66
C THR A 196 5.98 -6.22 -6.38
N ALA A 197 5.19 -5.35 -5.76
CA ALA A 197 5.64 -4.01 -5.36
C ALA A 197 6.90 -4.06 -4.48
N ARG A 198 6.92 -4.97 -3.49
CA ARG A 198 8.06 -5.15 -2.58
C ARG A 198 9.32 -5.66 -3.25
N ARG A 199 9.17 -6.56 -4.21
CA ARG A 199 10.32 -7.04 -5.01
C ARG A 199 10.93 -5.91 -5.82
N ILE A 200 10.10 -5.03 -6.37
CA ILE A 200 10.57 -3.84 -7.10
C ILE A 200 11.31 -2.90 -6.13
N GLU A 201 10.75 -2.63 -4.94
CA GLU A 201 11.40 -1.82 -3.90
C GLU A 201 12.75 -2.40 -3.47
N THR A 202 12.81 -3.72 -3.25
CA THR A 202 14.04 -4.41 -2.86
C THR A 202 15.13 -4.29 -3.91
N ASP A 203 14.78 -4.51 -5.18
CA ASP A 203 15.74 -4.41 -6.28
C ASP A 203 16.17 -2.95 -6.50
N HIS A 204 15.24 -2.00 -6.39
CA HIS A 204 15.55 -0.58 -6.49
C HIS A 204 16.50 -0.14 -5.36
N PHE A 205 16.23 -0.57 -4.13
CA PHE A 205 17.10 -0.29 -2.98
C PHE A 205 18.52 -0.85 -3.22
N SER A 206 18.63 -2.10 -3.65
CA SER A 206 19.93 -2.73 -3.92
C SER A 206 20.70 -2.03 -5.05
N GLN A 207 20.01 -1.56 -6.09
CA GLN A 207 20.62 -0.83 -7.19
C GLN A 207 21.02 0.61 -6.81
N SER A 208 20.37 1.20 -5.81
CA SER A 208 20.71 2.54 -5.30
C SER A 208 21.97 2.55 -4.45
N PHE A 209 22.41 1.39 -3.96
CA PHE A 209 23.60 1.24 -3.11
C PHE A 209 24.50 0.10 -3.61
N PRO A 210 25.10 0.23 -4.83
CA PRO A 210 25.83 -0.85 -5.49
C PRO A 210 27.10 -1.27 -4.74
N ASP A 211 27.73 -0.33 -4.01
CA ASP A 211 28.98 -0.57 -3.28
C ASP A 211 28.76 -0.84 -1.79
N ALA A 212 27.52 -0.86 -1.33
CA ALA A 212 27.17 -1.10 0.07
C ALA A 212 26.87 -2.56 0.36
N GLN A 213 27.10 -2.97 1.58
CA GLN A 213 26.57 -4.23 2.09
C GLN A 213 25.10 -4.07 2.44
N ILE A 214 24.22 -4.84 1.81
CA ILE A 214 22.78 -4.83 2.13
C ILE A 214 22.51 -5.88 3.23
N ILE A 215 21.98 -5.42 4.35
CA ILE A 215 21.70 -6.21 5.54
C ILE A 215 20.19 -6.26 5.77
N LEU A 216 19.66 -7.46 6.06
CA LEU A 216 18.30 -7.62 6.51
C LEU A 216 18.20 -7.20 7.99
N ALA A 217 17.38 -6.21 8.27
CA ALA A 217 17.12 -5.76 9.63
C ALA A 217 16.45 -6.87 10.45
N SER A 218 17.01 -7.18 11.60
CA SER A 218 16.40 -8.12 12.54
C SER A 218 15.20 -7.45 13.20
N THR A 219 13.99 -7.86 12.82
CA THR A 219 12.80 -7.45 13.57
C THR A 219 12.82 -8.14 14.94
N PRO A 220 12.72 -7.41 16.05
CA PRO A 220 12.43 -8.03 17.33
C PRO A 220 11.15 -8.85 17.17
N GLN A 221 11.20 -10.15 17.45
CA GLN A 221 10.06 -11.07 17.29
C GLN A 221 8.93 -10.72 18.28
N THR A 222 8.19 -9.65 18.04
CA THR A 222 7.07 -9.27 18.92
C THR A 222 5.68 -9.56 18.38
N SER A 223 5.53 -10.02 17.19
CA SER A 223 4.33 -10.72 16.67
C SER A 223 4.44 -10.89 15.16
N TYR A 224 4.21 -12.11 14.69
CA TYR A 224 3.82 -12.34 13.31
C TYR A 224 2.40 -11.79 13.13
N ASP A 225 2.29 -10.48 12.98
CA ASP A 225 1.02 -9.87 12.63
C ASP A 225 0.99 -9.69 11.10
N ALA A 226 -0.18 -9.90 10.50
CA ALA A 226 -0.39 -9.73 9.07
C ALA A 226 0.06 -8.34 8.57
N SER A 227 0.06 -7.33 9.46
CA SER A 227 0.59 -6.00 9.18
C SER A 227 2.11 -5.98 8.94
N THR A 228 2.88 -6.87 9.57
CA THR A 228 4.33 -6.97 9.39
C THR A 228 4.66 -7.62 8.04
N LEU A 229 3.88 -8.61 7.63
CA LEU A 229 3.94 -9.18 6.28
C LEU A 229 3.58 -8.15 5.20
N ALA A 230 2.79 -7.13 5.56
CA ALA A 230 2.41 -6.04 4.66
C ALA A 230 3.50 -4.98 4.42
N LYS A 231 4.62 -4.93 5.16
CA LYS A 231 5.57 -3.81 5.13
C LYS A 231 6.82 -3.99 4.26
N GLY A 232 6.98 -5.08 3.51
CA GLY A 232 8.17 -5.31 2.68
C GLY A 232 9.43 -5.67 3.48
N ALA A 233 10.55 -5.94 2.80
CA ALA A 233 11.81 -6.27 3.42
C ALA A 233 12.41 -5.06 4.16
N ALA A 234 12.75 -5.23 5.42
CA ALA A 234 13.47 -4.23 6.18
C ALA A 234 14.98 -4.34 5.86
N LEU A 235 15.45 -3.55 4.90
CA LEU A 235 16.83 -3.56 4.43
C LEU A 235 17.56 -2.30 4.87
N ILE A 236 18.85 -2.48 5.19
CA ILE A 236 19.79 -1.43 5.56
C ILE A 236 20.98 -1.54 4.61
N ALA A 237 21.42 -0.42 4.05
CA ALA A 237 22.67 -0.31 3.32
C ALA A 237 23.77 0.22 4.26
N VAL A 238 24.88 -0.49 4.33
CA VAL A 238 26.02 -0.18 5.19
C VAL A 238 27.27 -0.06 4.34
N ASP A 239 28.03 0.99 4.54
CA ASP A 239 29.30 1.20 3.83
C ASP A 239 30.45 0.35 4.42
N HIS A 240 31.67 0.54 3.87
CA HIS A 240 32.88 -0.15 4.31
C HIS A 240 33.40 0.25 5.70
N ASP A 241 32.89 1.34 6.27
CA ASP A 241 33.22 1.82 7.63
C ASP A 241 32.14 1.44 8.65
N ASP A 242 31.24 0.49 8.31
CA ASP A 242 30.11 0.06 9.10
C ASP A 242 29.10 1.21 9.42
N LEU A 243 29.04 2.23 8.54
CA LEU A 243 28.07 3.31 8.68
C LEU A 243 26.81 3.02 7.84
N VAL A 244 25.66 3.33 8.42
CA VAL A 244 24.36 3.20 7.75
C VAL A 244 24.19 4.36 6.77
N ILE A 245 24.12 4.05 5.49
CA ILE A 245 23.98 5.02 4.39
C ILE A 245 22.61 4.96 3.71
N GLY A 246 21.76 4.02 4.11
CA GLY A 246 20.40 3.90 3.59
C GLY A 246 19.57 2.90 4.37
N ALA A 247 18.25 3.10 4.39
CA ALA A 247 17.30 2.21 5.02
C ALA A 247 15.97 2.24 4.29
N THR A 248 15.42 1.06 3.95
CA THR A 248 14.06 0.96 3.40
C THR A 248 13.02 1.51 4.38
N ARG A 249 11.85 1.89 3.88
CA ARG A 249 10.72 2.34 4.71
C ARG A 249 10.44 1.37 5.86
N SER A 250 10.45 0.06 5.59
CA SER A 250 10.26 -0.97 6.61
C SER A 250 11.37 -0.97 7.68
N ALA A 251 12.63 -0.75 7.28
CA ALA A 251 13.74 -0.65 8.23
C ALA A 251 13.64 0.63 9.05
N ARG A 252 13.26 1.76 8.43
CA ARG A 252 13.02 3.04 9.13
C ARG A 252 11.93 2.87 10.20
N ASP A 253 10.81 2.20 9.87
CA ASP A 253 9.75 1.88 10.83
C ASP A 253 10.23 0.99 11.99
N VAL A 254 11.09 -0.02 11.69
CA VAL A 254 11.62 -0.96 12.70
C VAL A 254 12.54 -0.27 13.69
N TYR A 255 13.38 0.64 13.21
CA TYR A 255 14.40 1.30 14.03
C TYR A 255 14.00 2.71 14.46
N GLY A 256 12.82 3.20 14.06
CA GLY A 256 12.37 4.57 14.34
C GLY A 256 13.27 5.62 13.73
N LEU A 257 13.75 5.38 12.49
CA LEU A 257 14.64 6.32 11.79
C LEU A 257 13.83 7.35 11.01
N ASN A 258 14.29 8.58 11.07
CA ASN A 258 13.88 9.69 10.21
C ASN A 258 15.02 10.06 9.24
N ASP A 259 14.78 11.05 8.38
CA ASP A 259 15.79 11.48 7.40
C ASP A 259 17.03 12.07 8.07
N ASP A 260 16.87 12.85 9.16
CA ASP A 260 17.99 13.45 9.91
C ASP A 260 18.92 12.39 10.52
N ASP A 261 18.37 11.21 10.90
CA ASP A 261 19.15 10.08 11.41
C ASP A 261 20.06 9.46 10.33
N LEU A 262 19.70 9.55 9.05
CA LEU A 262 20.48 9.01 7.94
C LEU A 262 21.46 10.05 7.35
N ASP A 263 21.21 11.33 7.58
CA ASP A 263 22.13 12.42 7.21
C ASP A 263 23.32 12.54 8.20
N SER A 264 23.24 11.88 9.35
CA SER A 264 24.29 11.87 10.38
C SER A 264 24.99 10.50 10.40
N PRO A 265 26.30 10.43 10.66
CA PRO A 265 27.00 9.15 10.77
C PRO A 265 26.39 8.25 11.86
N LEU A 266 25.73 7.19 11.45
CA LEU A 266 25.09 6.21 12.34
C LEU A 266 25.74 4.85 12.11
N SER A 267 26.43 4.30 13.14
CA SER A 267 27.02 2.98 13.01
C SER A 267 25.95 1.86 13.10
N LEU A 268 26.19 0.76 12.42
CA LEU A 268 25.32 -0.42 12.47
C LEU A 268 25.12 -0.91 13.92
N SER A 269 26.17 -0.89 14.74
CA SER A 269 26.10 -1.27 16.16
C SER A 269 25.19 -0.35 16.99
N ALA A 270 25.26 0.96 16.76
CA ALA A 270 24.37 1.93 17.41
C ALA A 270 22.91 1.74 16.98
N LEU A 271 22.68 1.44 15.70
CA LEU A 271 21.36 1.13 15.18
C LEU A 271 20.75 -0.14 15.81
N GLN A 272 21.55 -1.19 15.96
CA GLN A 272 21.11 -2.43 16.62
C GLN A 272 20.80 -2.21 18.11
N GLY A 273 21.55 -1.34 18.79
CA GLY A 273 21.26 -0.89 20.16
C GLY A 273 19.91 -0.18 20.27
N LYS A 274 19.61 0.76 19.36
CA LYS A 274 18.29 1.43 19.30
C LYS A 274 17.13 0.44 19.19
N ALA A 275 17.28 -0.63 18.39
CA ALA A 275 16.21 -1.63 18.20
C ALA A 275 15.92 -2.42 19.49
N VAL A 276 16.94 -2.70 20.28
CA VAL A 276 16.78 -3.39 21.59
C VAL A 276 16.03 -2.50 22.57
N ASP A 277 16.37 -1.21 22.63
CA ASP A 277 15.71 -0.24 23.51
C ASP A 277 14.25 0.01 23.10
N LEU A 278 13.99 0.21 21.79
CA LEU A 278 12.63 0.35 21.28
C LEU A 278 11.76 -0.88 21.55
N ALA A 279 12.32 -2.09 21.40
CA ALA A 279 11.60 -3.33 21.72
C ALA A 279 11.27 -3.43 23.21
N ARG A 280 12.19 -2.97 24.07
CA ARG A 280 11.99 -2.93 25.54
C ARG A 280 10.90 -1.93 25.91
N ASP A 281 10.94 -0.72 25.35
CA ASP A 281 9.96 0.34 25.59
C ASP A 281 8.56 -0.05 25.08
N TYR A 282 8.47 -0.69 23.91
CA TYR A 282 7.22 -1.21 23.37
C TYR A 282 6.63 -2.29 24.29
N ALA A 283 7.46 -3.25 24.73
CA ALA A 283 7.01 -4.30 25.65
C ALA A 283 6.54 -3.72 27.00
N GLN A 284 7.21 -2.70 27.53
CA GLN A 284 6.79 -2.00 28.75
C GLN A 284 5.47 -1.24 28.56
N SER A 285 5.30 -0.57 27.42
CA SER A 285 4.06 0.14 27.08
C SER A 285 2.89 -0.81 26.88
N GLU A 286 3.10 -1.91 26.19
CA GLU A 286 2.08 -2.97 26.02
C GLU A 286 1.67 -3.55 27.39
N ASN A 287 2.65 -3.84 28.25
CA ASN A 287 2.38 -4.32 29.61
C ASN A 287 1.53 -3.32 30.41
N ARG A 288 1.84 -2.03 30.31
CA ARG A 288 1.09 -0.95 30.99
C ARG A 288 -0.37 -0.92 30.50
N ILE A 289 -0.60 -0.98 29.19
CA ILE A 289 -1.94 -0.98 28.59
C ILE A 289 -2.74 -2.22 29.06
N ILE A 290 -2.13 -3.40 29.04
CA ILE A 290 -2.75 -4.64 29.53
C ILE A 290 -3.13 -4.52 31.00
N GLN A 291 -2.26 -4.02 31.86
CA GLN A 291 -2.54 -3.84 33.28
C GLN A 291 -3.64 -2.82 33.53
N GLN A 292 -3.66 -1.71 32.80
CA GLN A 292 -4.74 -0.71 32.88
C GLN A 292 -6.09 -1.27 32.47
N SER A 293 -6.16 -2.02 31.36
CA SER A 293 -7.40 -2.63 30.90
C SER A 293 -7.92 -3.72 31.87
N LEU A 294 -7.01 -4.52 32.46
CA LEU A 294 -7.36 -5.47 33.51
C LEU A 294 -7.90 -4.79 34.76
N ALA A 295 -7.25 -3.70 35.21
CA ALA A 295 -7.70 -2.95 36.37
C ALA A 295 -9.08 -2.34 36.17
N LYS A 296 -9.35 -1.72 35.01
CA LYS A 296 -10.67 -1.20 34.64
C LYS A 296 -11.74 -2.28 34.57
N SER A 297 -11.37 -3.48 34.13
CA SER A 297 -12.26 -4.63 34.00
C SER A 297 -12.38 -5.44 35.30
N GLY A 298 -11.88 -4.93 36.43
CA GLY A 298 -11.91 -5.64 37.72
C GLY A 298 -11.20 -7.00 37.71
N GLY A 299 -10.17 -7.18 36.87
CA GLY A 299 -9.45 -8.45 36.69
C GLY A 299 -10.12 -9.42 35.71
N ASN A 300 -11.24 -9.07 35.09
CA ASN A 300 -11.94 -9.94 34.16
C ASN A 300 -11.27 -9.95 32.77
N ILE A 301 -10.54 -11.04 32.49
CA ILE A 301 -9.75 -11.21 31.26
C ILE A 301 -10.62 -11.12 29.99
N SER A 302 -11.85 -11.62 30.02
CA SER A 302 -12.75 -11.58 28.87
C SER A 302 -13.27 -10.17 28.59
N ALA A 303 -13.49 -9.37 29.62
CA ALA A 303 -13.89 -7.97 29.50
C ALA A 303 -12.71 -7.12 29.01
N ALA A 304 -11.52 -7.28 29.59
CA ALA A 304 -10.30 -6.61 29.17
C ALA A 304 -9.94 -6.91 27.71
N ALA A 305 -10.05 -8.17 27.26
CA ALA A 305 -9.80 -8.55 25.87
C ALA A 305 -10.75 -7.85 24.89
N ARG A 306 -12.03 -7.72 25.24
CA ARG A 306 -13.03 -6.99 24.44
C ARG A 306 -12.71 -5.49 24.37
N GLU A 307 -12.34 -4.87 25.50
CA GLU A 307 -11.96 -3.47 25.56
C GLU A 307 -10.73 -3.18 24.67
N MET A 308 -9.78 -4.11 24.64
CA MET A 308 -8.57 -4.01 23.84
C MET A 308 -8.76 -4.44 22.37
N GLY A 309 -9.92 -4.91 21.95
CA GLY A 309 -10.19 -5.38 20.59
C GLY A 309 -9.43 -6.66 20.20
N ILE A 310 -8.98 -7.47 21.17
CA ILE A 310 -8.24 -8.71 20.94
C ILE A 310 -9.00 -9.95 21.47
N SER A 311 -8.60 -11.14 20.99
CA SER A 311 -9.20 -12.38 21.51
C SER A 311 -8.74 -12.67 22.94
N ARG A 312 -9.62 -13.35 23.73
CA ARG A 312 -9.26 -13.81 25.07
C ARG A 312 -8.00 -14.70 25.07
N ALA A 313 -7.85 -15.55 24.05
CA ALA A 313 -6.67 -16.41 23.90
C ALA A 313 -5.40 -15.60 23.69
N THR A 314 -5.46 -14.54 22.90
CA THR A 314 -4.35 -13.61 22.67
C THR A 314 -3.95 -12.92 23.96
N LEU A 315 -4.92 -12.39 24.74
CA LEU A 315 -4.63 -11.75 26.02
C LEU A 315 -4.02 -12.73 27.05
N HIS A 316 -4.52 -13.94 27.11
CA HIS A 316 -3.95 -14.99 27.98
C HIS A 316 -2.49 -15.31 27.62
N ARG A 317 -2.16 -15.44 26.34
CA ARG A 317 -0.78 -15.66 25.88
C ARG A 317 0.14 -14.51 26.24
N LYS A 318 -0.32 -13.26 26.09
CA LYS A 318 0.44 -12.06 26.46
C LYS A 318 0.70 -12.01 27.96
N LEU A 319 -0.31 -12.26 28.79
CA LEU A 319 -0.18 -12.33 30.25
C LEU A 319 0.79 -13.41 30.72
N LYS A 320 0.81 -14.58 30.07
CA LYS A 320 1.77 -15.64 30.37
C LYS A 320 3.21 -15.21 30.08
N LYS A 321 3.43 -14.51 28.97
CA LYS A 321 4.75 -13.99 28.56
C LYS A 321 5.24 -12.90 29.55
N ILE A 322 4.35 -12.02 30.01
CA ILE A 322 4.68 -10.99 31.00
C ILE A 322 5.16 -11.62 32.31
N LYS A 323 4.45 -12.64 32.80
CA LYS A 323 4.83 -13.35 34.06
C LYS A 323 6.16 -14.09 33.94
N GLN A 324 6.50 -14.60 32.76
CA GLN A 324 7.79 -15.26 32.51
C GLN A 324 8.98 -14.28 32.44
N ASN A 325 8.74 -13.04 32.03
CA ASN A 325 9.80 -12.00 31.92
C ASN A 325 9.97 -11.18 33.21
N SER A 326 9.10 -11.38 34.22
CA SER A 326 9.13 -10.66 35.51
C SER A 326 9.70 -11.53 36.65
N GLY A 327 10.12 -12.74 36.42
CA GLY A 327 10.82 -13.63 37.34
C GLY A 327 12.22 -13.91 36.84
#